data_b2ed71a85d92effb1e68f4efe5f4a8cd
#
_entry.id   b2ed71a85d92effb1e68f4efe5f4a8cd
#
_cell.length_a   1.000
_cell.length_b   1.000
_cell.length_c   1.000
_cell.angle_alpha   90.00
_cell.angle_beta   90.00
_cell.angle_gamma   90.00
#
_symmetry.space_group_name_H-M   'P 1'
#
loop_
_entity.id
_entity.type
_entity.pdbx_description
1 polymer ?
#
loop_
_entity_poly.entity_id
_entity_poly.type
_entity_poly.pdbx_seq_one_letter_code
_entity_poly.pdbx_strand_id
1 'polypeptide(L)'
;LYLMHGGWSNETSTLGTPERPSGFKNVIDNAIAQGDFAPLIIVCPTYNNTSGQDSADFSLALRLTRNYHNELVNNLIPAVESAFSTYAAGISADELMAARDHRAFGGFSMGSVTTWRTFEYALDYFRYFIPMSCGTSLDDESIWRAAEGRSQNDYFVMMMVGTSDFSYSYDTARAEDMRASAY
;
A
#
# COMPACT_ATOMS: atom_id res chain seq x y z
N LEU A 1 0.60 5.15 -7.53
CA LEU A 1 0.30 3.96 -6.74
C LEU A 1 1.59 3.39 -6.18
N TYR A 2 1.67 3.21 -4.87
CA TYR A 2 2.72 2.46 -4.18
C TYR A 2 2.21 1.04 -3.96
N LEU A 3 2.94 0.03 -4.46
CA LEU A 3 2.48 -1.37 -4.48
C LEU A 3 3.53 -2.28 -3.84
N MET A 4 3.30 -2.63 -2.57
CA MET A 4 4.21 -3.40 -1.74
C MET A 4 4.08 -4.90 -1.99
N HIS A 5 5.21 -5.57 -2.11
CA HIS A 5 5.28 -7.03 -2.26
C HIS A 5 4.92 -7.80 -0.98
N GLY A 6 4.67 -9.10 -1.11
CA GLY A 6 4.43 -10.02 0.00
C GLY A 6 5.72 -10.51 0.66
N GLY A 7 5.58 -11.39 1.66
CA GLY A 7 6.69 -12.15 2.20
C GLY A 7 7.37 -13.01 1.14
N TRP A 8 8.65 -13.35 1.35
CA TRP A 8 9.48 -14.13 0.39
C TRP A 8 9.62 -13.50 -1.00
N SER A 9 9.32 -12.22 -1.14
CA SER A 9 9.34 -11.44 -2.39
C SER A 9 10.21 -10.20 -2.24
N ASN A 10 10.32 -9.41 -3.29
CA ASN A 10 11.07 -8.16 -3.33
C ASN A 10 10.42 -7.15 -4.31
N GLU A 11 11.03 -6.00 -4.48
CA GLU A 11 10.58 -4.90 -5.33
C GLU A 11 10.37 -5.27 -6.82
N THR A 12 11.05 -6.32 -7.30
CA THR A 12 10.92 -6.76 -8.71
C THR A 12 9.78 -7.73 -8.93
N SER A 13 9.17 -8.25 -7.86
CA SER A 13 8.19 -9.35 -7.95
C SER A 13 6.91 -8.96 -8.66
N THR A 14 6.48 -7.71 -8.56
CA THR A 14 5.19 -7.26 -9.11
C THR A 14 5.28 -6.84 -10.57
N LEU A 15 6.20 -5.95 -10.91
CA LEU A 15 6.34 -5.42 -12.27
C LEU A 15 7.40 -6.15 -13.10
N GLY A 16 8.24 -6.97 -12.47
CA GLY A 16 9.42 -7.55 -13.08
C GLY A 16 10.57 -6.56 -13.19
N THR A 17 11.48 -6.82 -14.11
CA THR A 17 12.58 -5.91 -14.48
C THR A 17 12.41 -5.43 -15.92
N PRO A 18 13.16 -4.40 -16.36
CA PRO A 18 13.12 -3.95 -17.76
C PRO A 18 13.38 -5.07 -18.76
N GLU A 19 14.28 -6.02 -18.43
CA GLU A 19 14.65 -7.15 -19.29
C GLU A 19 13.63 -8.30 -19.22
N ARG A 20 12.86 -8.36 -18.13
CA ARG A 20 11.87 -9.42 -17.88
C ARG A 20 10.61 -8.83 -17.23
N PRO A 21 9.79 -8.10 -17.98
CA PRO A 21 8.55 -7.53 -17.47
C PRO A 21 7.57 -8.63 -17.05
N SER A 22 6.83 -8.40 -16.00
CA SER A 22 5.80 -9.34 -15.53
C SER A 22 4.53 -9.28 -16.41
N GLY A 23 3.72 -10.33 -16.34
CA GLY A 23 2.40 -10.32 -16.97
C GLY A 23 1.51 -9.18 -16.46
N PHE A 24 1.60 -8.86 -15.18
CA PHE A 24 0.85 -7.75 -14.58
C PHE A 24 1.25 -6.39 -15.19
N LYS A 25 2.57 -6.14 -15.35
CA LYS A 25 3.04 -4.93 -16.04
C LYS A 25 2.45 -4.83 -17.46
N ASN A 26 2.49 -5.91 -18.22
CA ASN A 26 1.96 -5.92 -19.58
C ASN A 26 0.44 -5.65 -19.62
N VAL A 27 -0.32 -6.15 -18.65
CA VAL A 27 -1.76 -5.86 -18.53
C VAL A 27 -1.98 -4.37 -18.28
N ILE A 28 -1.25 -3.76 -17.36
CA ILE A 28 -1.38 -2.33 -17.05
C ILE A 28 -0.97 -1.47 -18.27
N ASP A 29 0.15 -1.77 -18.92
CA ASP A 29 0.61 -1.02 -20.09
C ASP A 29 -0.44 -1.08 -21.23
N ASN A 30 -1.01 -2.25 -21.47
CA ASN A 30 -2.06 -2.42 -22.48
C ASN A 30 -3.34 -1.66 -22.11
N ALA A 31 -3.76 -1.70 -20.85
CA ALA A 31 -4.94 -0.97 -20.40
C ALA A 31 -4.77 0.55 -20.53
N ILE A 32 -3.58 1.07 -20.23
CA ILE A 32 -3.25 2.49 -20.46
C ILE A 32 -3.24 2.80 -21.95
N ALA A 33 -2.62 1.95 -22.79
CA ALA A 33 -2.56 2.16 -24.23
C ALA A 33 -3.94 2.11 -24.91
N GLN A 34 -4.88 1.33 -24.37
CA GLN A 34 -6.26 1.23 -24.86
C GLN A 34 -7.18 2.34 -24.30
N GLY A 35 -6.71 3.11 -23.31
CA GLY A 35 -7.49 4.17 -22.67
C GLY A 35 -8.42 3.67 -21.56
N ASP A 36 -8.30 2.40 -21.15
CA ASP A 36 -9.06 1.83 -20.03
C ASP A 36 -8.59 2.39 -18.69
N PHE A 37 -7.30 2.75 -18.60
CA PHE A 37 -6.70 3.45 -17.47
C PHE A 37 -6.04 4.75 -17.89
N ALA A 38 -6.18 5.77 -17.06
CA ALA A 38 -5.32 6.96 -17.15
C ALA A 38 -3.85 6.56 -16.85
N PRO A 39 -2.86 7.23 -17.47
CA PRO A 39 -1.47 7.03 -17.11
C PRO A 39 -1.24 7.19 -15.61
N LEU A 40 -0.50 6.25 -15.01
CA LEU A 40 -0.17 6.27 -13.59
C LEU A 40 1.29 5.87 -13.36
N ILE A 41 1.85 6.39 -12.27
CA ILE A 41 3.16 5.99 -11.77
C ILE A 41 2.93 4.86 -10.77
N ILE A 42 3.59 3.70 -10.98
CA ILE A 42 3.59 2.59 -10.02
C ILE A 42 4.98 2.49 -9.42
N VAL A 43 5.05 2.62 -8.11
CA VAL A 43 6.26 2.47 -7.30
C VAL A 43 6.17 1.13 -6.59
N CYS A 44 7.14 0.25 -6.81
CA CYS A 44 7.23 -1.04 -6.11
C CYS A 44 8.32 -0.94 -5.05
N PRO A 45 7.99 -0.53 -3.81
CA PRO A 45 8.97 -0.44 -2.75
C PRO A 45 9.24 -1.80 -2.12
N THR A 46 10.26 -1.85 -1.25
CA THR A 46 10.52 -2.99 -0.36
C THR A 46 10.65 -2.53 1.08
N TYR A 47 10.22 -3.37 2.02
CA TYR A 47 10.50 -3.20 3.45
C TYR A 47 11.79 -3.94 3.89
N ASN A 48 12.46 -4.64 2.96
CA ASN A 48 13.63 -5.50 3.21
C ASN A 48 14.93 -4.76 2.91
N ASN A 49 15.26 -3.76 3.72
CA ASN A 49 16.33 -2.83 3.38
C ASN A 49 17.75 -3.39 3.62
N THR A 50 17.90 -4.51 4.33
CA THR A 50 19.21 -5.05 4.71
C THR A 50 19.57 -6.33 3.96
N SER A 51 18.61 -7.22 3.69
CA SER A 51 18.81 -8.42 2.90
C SER A 51 17.50 -8.96 2.35
N GLY A 52 17.57 -9.70 1.22
CA GLY A 52 16.43 -10.43 0.68
C GLY A 52 15.93 -11.57 1.59
N GLN A 53 16.69 -11.93 2.63
CA GLN A 53 16.28 -12.93 3.63
C GLN A 53 15.32 -12.34 4.66
N ASP A 54 15.31 -11.04 4.85
CA ASP A 54 14.44 -10.35 5.82
C ASP A 54 12.96 -10.61 5.52
N SER A 55 12.59 -10.77 4.25
CA SER A 55 11.22 -11.11 3.87
C SER A 55 10.80 -12.54 4.17
N ALA A 56 11.75 -13.43 4.43
CA ALA A 56 11.51 -14.83 4.81
C ALA A 56 11.33 -15.01 6.33
N ASP A 57 11.76 -14.06 7.15
CA ASP A 57 11.50 -14.02 8.58
C ASP A 57 10.19 -13.28 8.86
N PHE A 58 9.14 -14.04 9.15
CA PHE A 58 7.81 -13.48 9.39
C PHE A 58 7.76 -12.46 10.53
N SER A 59 8.45 -12.77 11.64
CA SER A 59 8.45 -11.86 12.81
C SER A 59 9.23 -10.58 12.54
N LEU A 60 10.34 -10.68 11.81
CA LEU A 60 11.11 -9.52 11.37
C LEU A 60 10.29 -8.69 10.37
N ALA A 61 9.65 -9.33 9.39
CA ALA A 61 8.80 -8.66 8.41
C ALA A 61 7.66 -7.86 9.07
N LEU A 62 7.00 -8.41 10.11
CA LEU A 62 5.99 -7.68 10.88
C LEU A 62 6.55 -6.42 11.57
N ARG A 63 7.79 -6.48 12.09
CA ARG A 63 8.45 -5.30 12.69
C ARG A 63 8.85 -4.27 11.65
N LEU A 64 9.41 -4.73 10.52
CA LEU A 64 9.84 -3.85 9.43
C LEU A 64 8.63 -3.12 8.81
N THR A 65 7.56 -3.83 8.51
CA THR A 65 6.34 -3.24 7.95
C THR A 65 5.68 -2.24 8.89
N ARG A 66 5.74 -2.47 10.22
CA ARG A 66 5.21 -1.54 11.21
C ARG A 66 5.95 -0.19 11.18
N ASN A 67 7.25 -0.20 10.99
CA ASN A 67 8.09 1.00 11.00
C ASN A 67 8.28 1.63 9.62
N TYR A 68 7.84 0.95 8.56
CA TYR A 68 8.08 1.35 7.18
C TYR A 68 7.51 2.73 6.83
N HIS A 69 6.43 3.15 7.49
CA HIS A 69 5.83 4.47 7.28
C HIS A 69 6.83 5.62 7.45
N ASN A 70 7.83 5.47 8.33
CA ASN A 70 8.87 6.50 8.52
C ASN A 70 9.73 6.69 7.26
N GLU A 71 10.15 5.60 6.63
CA GLU A 71 10.88 5.65 5.36
C GLU A 71 9.97 6.14 4.23
N LEU A 72 8.74 5.66 4.20
CA LEU A 72 7.76 6.00 3.18
C LEU A 72 7.53 7.52 3.11
N VAL A 73 7.20 8.16 4.24
CA VAL A 73 6.83 9.58 4.24
C VAL A 73 8.03 10.52 4.24
N ASN A 74 9.15 10.13 4.83
CA ASN A 74 10.32 11.01 4.95
C ASN A 74 11.32 10.89 3.79
N ASN A 75 11.32 9.77 3.08
CA ASN A 75 12.32 9.50 2.05
C ASN A 75 11.69 9.12 0.70
N LEU A 76 10.85 8.08 0.66
CA LEU A 76 10.38 7.54 -0.61
C LEU A 76 9.41 8.46 -1.32
N ILE A 77 8.36 8.96 -0.65
CA ILE A 77 7.41 9.89 -1.26
C ILE A 77 8.12 11.14 -1.76
N PRO A 78 8.93 11.86 -0.95
CA PRO A 78 9.67 13.02 -1.43
C PRO A 78 10.57 12.71 -2.63
N ALA A 79 11.26 11.56 -2.63
CA ALA A 79 12.11 11.15 -3.75
C ALA A 79 11.32 10.95 -5.05
N VAL A 80 10.19 10.26 -4.98
CA VAL A 80 9.32 10.04 -6.15
C VAL A 80 8.72 11.36 -6.65
N GLU A 81 8.16 12.17 -5.74
CA GLU A 81 7.50 13.43 -6.11
C GLU A 81 8.50 14.46 -6.69
N SER A 82 9.78 14.40 -6.28
CA SER A 82 10.82 15.26 -6.85
C SER A 82 11.34 14.77 -8.22
N ALA A 83 11.24 13.47 -8.49
CA ALA A 83 11.80 12.86 -9.70
C ALA A 83 10.82 12.81 -10.87
N PHE A 84 9.51 12.84 -10.61
CA PHE A 84 8.48 12.66 -11.62
C PHE A 84 7.46 13.81 -11.59
N SER A 85 6.82 14.07 -12.74
CA SER A 85 5.68 14.98 -12.79
C SER A 85 4.47 14.37 -12.12
N THR A 86 4.11 14.90 -10.97
CA THR A 86 3.01 14.43 -10.12
C THR A 86 2.04 15.56 -9.82
N TYR A 87 1.10 15.33 -8.91
CA TYR A 87 0.14 16.34 -8.45
C TYR A 87 0.65 17.14 -7.23
N ALA A 88 1.78 16.77 -6.63
CA ALA A 88 2.36 17.53 -5.54
C ALA A 88 2.99 18.83 -6.05
N ALA A 89 2.74 19.93 -5.35
CA ALA A 89 3.33 21.24 -5.68
C ALA A 89 4.81 21.32 -5.27
N GLY A 90 5.25 20.44 -4.35
CA GLY A 90 6.59 20.34 -3.84
C GLY A 90 6.75 19.12 -2.93
N ILE A 91 7.79 19.09 -2.13
CA ILE A 91 8.18 17.94 -1.30
C ILE A 91 8.13 18.22 0.21
N SER A 92 7.66 19.38 0.63
CA SER A 92 7.35 19.60 2.05
C SER A 92 6.20 18.71 2.52
N ALA A 93 6.14 18.42 3.81
CA ALA A 93 5.06 17.58 4.36
C ALA A 93 3.67 18.12 3.98
N ASP A 94 3.45 19.43 4.09
CA ASP A 94 2.17 20.05 3.77
C ASP A 94 1.80 19.91 2.28
N GLU A 95 2.76 20.10 1.36
CA GLU A 95 2.54 19.94 -0.07
C GLU A 95 2.27 18.48 -0.45
N LEU A 96 2.96 17.54 0.21
CA LEU A 96 2.73 16.12 0.02
C LEU A 96 1.38 15.68 0.56
N MET A 97 0.96 16.16 1.73
CA MET A 97 -0.37 15.89 2.29
C MET A 97 -1.47 16.52 1.45
N ALA A 98 -1.28 17.73 0.91
CA ALA A 98 -2.24 18.37 0.02
C ALA A 98 -2.50 17.57 -1.28
N ALA A 99 -1.52 16.79 -1.74
CA ALA A 99 -1.64 15.92 -2.92
C ALA A 99 -2.13 14.49 -2.61
N ARG A 100 -2.58 14.19 -1.39
CA ARG A 100 -2.99 12.85 -0.94
C ARG A 100 -4.08 12.20 -1.80
N ASP A 101 -4.95 13.00 -2.38
CA ASP A 101 -6.07 12.55 -3.22
C ASP A 101 -5.63 11.89 -4.54
N HIS A 102 -4.35 12.01 -4.86
CA HIS A 102 -3.73 11.40 -6.03
C HIS A 102 -2.79 10.25 -5.69
N ARG A 103 -2.78 9.80 -4.41
CA ARG A 103 -1.94 8.68 -3.96
C ARG A 103 -2.73 7.51 -3.45
N ALA A 104 -2.30 6.32 -3.89
CA ALA A 104 -2.80 5.04 -3.42
C ALA A 104 -1.65 4.20 -2.86
N PHE A 105 -1.92 3.45 -1.79
CA PHE A 105 -1.04 2.40 -1.29
C PHE A 105 -1.77 1.06 -1.31
N GLY A 106 -1.11 0.03 -1.82
CA GLY A 106 -1.67 -1.32 -1.87
C GLY A 106 -0.58 -2.37 -1.70
N GLY A 107 -0.99 -3.61 -1.52
CA GLY A 107 -0.05 -4.71 -1.44
C GLY A 107 -0.71 -6.04 -1.10
N PHE A 108 0.00 -7.12 -1.41
CA PHE A 108 -0.44 -8.49 -1.24
C PHE A 108 0.25 -9.14 -0.04
N SER A 109 -0.48 -9.92 0.78
CA SER A 109 0.06 -10.68 1.91
C SER A 109 0.77 -9.75 2.92
N MET A 110 2.07 -9.83 3.12
CA MET A 110 2.83 -8.89 3.95
C MET A 110 2.74 -7.45 3.44
N GLY A 111 2.57 -7.26 2.13
CA GLY A 111 2.24 -5.95 1.55
C GLY A 111 0.86 -5.45 1.96
N SER A 112 -0.11 -6.34 2.19
CA SER A 112 -1.41 -5.98 2.78
C SER A 112 -1.27 -5.53 4.23
N VAL A 113 -0.42 -6.20 5.02
CA VAL A 113 -0.05 -5.74 6.36
C VAL A 113 0.54 -4.33 6.32
N THR A 114 1.46 -4.09 5.37
CA THR A 114 2.04 -2.75 5.17
C THR A 114 0.99 -1.72 4.76
N THR A 115 0.00 -2.11 3.95
CA THR A 115 -1.11 -1.24 3.55
C THR A 115 -1.92 -0.79 4.76
N TRP A 116 -2.27 -1.70 5.66
CA TRP A 116 -2.97 -1.35 6.90
C TRP A 116 -2.12 -0.50 7.84
N ARG A 117 -0.81 -0.76 7.92
CA ARG A 117 0.11 0.10 8.69
C ARG A 117 0.27 1.48 8.05
N THR A 118 0.20 1.58 6.73
CA THR A 118 0.18 2.88 6.03
C THR A 118 -1.13 3.63 6.31
N PHE A 119 -2.25 2.94 6.37
CA PHE A 119 -3.52 3.53 6.82
C PHE A 119 -3.41 4.05 8.26
N GLU A 120 -2.87 3.24 9.18
CA GLU A 120 -2.72 3.58 10.60
C GLU A 120 -1.80 4.80 10.83
N TYR A 121 -0.68 4.89 10.12
CA TYR A 121 0.38 5.86 10.44
C TYR A 121 0.60 6.96 9.40
N ALA A 122 0.06 6.84 8.22
CA ALA A 122 0.30 7.75 7.11
C ALA A 122 -0.98 8.13 6.33
N LEU A 123 -2.15 8.07 6.98
CA LEU A 123 -3.44 8.39 6.36
C LEU A 123 -3.47 9.81 5.77
N ASP A 124 -2.69 10.75 6.32
CA ASP A 124 -2.58 12.12 5.79
C ASP A 124 -1.91 12.21 4.42
N TYR A 125 -1.14 11.19 4.05
CA TYR A 125 -0.39 11.17 2.78
C TYR A 125 -1.10 10.39 1.68
N PHE A 126 -2.14 9.60 2.00
CA PHE A 126 -2.84 8.72 1.08
C PHE A 126 -4.35 8.83 1.23
N ARG A 127 -5.07 8.70 0.12
CA ARG A 127 -6.53 8.59 0.11
C ARG A 127 -7.01 7.18 -0.16
N TYR A 128 -6.29 6.40 -0.97
CA TYR A 128 -6.73 5.09 -1.46
C TYR A 128 -5.85 3.99 -0.91
N PHE A 129 -6.50 2.93 -0.39
CA PHE A 129 -5.83 1.78 0.20
C PHE A 129 -6.36 0.50 -0.42
N ILE A 130 -5.44 -0.38 -0.86
CA ILE A 130 -5.79 -1.62 -1.56
C ILE A 130 -5.09 -2.80 -0.86
N PRO A 131 -5.56 -3.20 0.35
CA PRO A 131 -5.05 -4.38 1.03
C PRO A 131 -5.55 -5.66 0.36
N MET A 132 -4.64 -6.59 0.05
CA MET A 132 -4.95 -7.84 -0.64
C MET A 132 -4.46 -9.03 0.19
N SER A 133 -5.37 -9.92 0.58
CA SER A 133 -5.07 -11.19 1.30
C SER A 133 -4.23 -10.98 2.57
N CYS A 134 -4.76 -10.28 3.56
CA CYS A 134 -4.08 -10.01 4.84
C CYS A 134 -4.35 -11.13 5.85
N GLY A 135 -3.63 -12.24 5.76
CA GLY A 135 -3.82 -13.43 6.58
C GLY A 135 -3.25 -13.37 7.99
N THR A 136 -3.18 -12.20 8.63
CA THR A 136 -2.67 -12.06 10.00
C THR A 136 -3.53 -11.12 10.82
N SER A 137 -3.57 -11.37 12.13
CA SER A 137 -4.17 -10.45 13.09
C SER A 137 -3.37 -9.16 13.17
N LEU A 138 -4.07 -8.06 13.11
CA LEU A 138 -3.57 -6.72 13.43
C LEU A 138 -4.39 -6.17 14.59
N ASP A 139 -3.92 -5.11 15.21
CA ASP A 139 -4.73 -4.35 16.15
C ASP A 139 -5.71 -3.47 15.36
N ASP A 140 -6.86 -4.04 15.04
CA ASP A 140 -7.86 -3.40 14.19
C ASP A 140 -8.43 -2.14 14.84
N GLU A 141 -8.61 -2.11 16.17
CA GLU A 141 -9.03 -0.92 16.90
C GLU A 141 -8.05 0.25 16.71
N SER A 142 -6.76 -0.02 16.78
CA SER A 142 -5.71 0.98 16.52
C SER A 142 -5.74 1.50 15.08
N ILE A 143 -6.02 0.62 14.11
CA ILE A 143 -6.14 1.00 12.70
C ILE A 143 -7.36 1.89 12.48
N TRP A 144 -8.54 1.51 13.01
CA TRP A 144 -9.77 2.31 12.84
C TRP A 144 -9.67 3.66 13.51
N ARG A 145 -9.01 3.74 14.65
CA ARG A 145 -8.78 5.00 15.37
C ARG A 145 -7.98 6.02 14.56
N ALA A 146 -7.17 5.60 13.59
CA ALA A 146 -6.48 6.51 12.67
C ALA A 146 -7.47 7.35 11.83
N ALA A 147 -8.70 6.89 11.65
CA ALA A 147 -9.76 7.61 10.97
C ALA A 147 -10.63 8.48 11.90
N GLU A 148 -10.33 8.55 13.20
CA GLU A 148 -11.07 9.36 14.15
C GLU A 148 -11.14 10.83 13.72
N GLY A 149 -12.34 11.40 13.72
CA GLY A 149 -12.57 12.79 13.28
C GLY A 149 -12.56 13.02 11.78
N ARG A 150 -12.39 11.97 10.97
CA ARG A 150 -12.48 12.05 9.50
C ARG A 150 -13.86 11.68 8.99
N SER A 151 -14.18 12.20 7.82
CA SER A 151 -15.36 11.78 7.07
C SER A 151 -15.05 10.48 6.30
N GLN A 152 -16.06 9.63 6.12
CA GLN A 152 -15.98 8.45 5.25
C GLN A 152 -15.62 8.79 3.78
N ASN A 153 -15.74 10.07 3.39
CA ASN A 153 -15.35 10.54 2.07
C ASN A 153 -13.85 10.92 1.99
N ASP A 154 -13.15 10.95 3.13
CA ASP A 154 -11.74 11.38 3.18
C ASP A 154 -10.77 10.26 2.79
N TYR A 155 -11.22 9.02 2.74
CA TYR A 155 -10.42 7.87 2.33
C TYR A 155 -11.28 6.80 1.65
N PHE A 156 -10.62 5.89 0.94
CA PHE A 156 -11.25 4.77 0.27
C PHE A 156 -10.42 3.49 0.48
N VAL A 157 -11.07 2.43 0.92
CA VAL A 157 -10.43 1.12 1.11
C VAL A 157 -11.10 0.09 0.21
N MET A 158 -10.31 -0.52 -0.68
CA MET A 158 -10.74 -1.63 -1.51
C MET A 158 -10.03 -2.91 -1.08
N MET A 159 -10.66 -3.68 -0.21
CA MET A 159 -10.14 -4.98 0.22
C MET A 159 -10.37 -6.04 -0.85
N MET A 160 -9.36 -6.87 -1.08
CA MET A 160 -9.42 -7.97 -2.05
C MET A 160 -8.93 -9.27 -1.41
N VAL A 161 -9.75 -10.32 -1.51
CA VAL A 161 -9.39 -11.66 -1.03
C VAL A 161 -10.13 -12.71 -1.85
N GLY A 162 -9.45 -13.80 -2.18
CA GLY A 162 -10.08 -14.95 -2.85
C GLY A 162 -10.95 -15.76 -1.90
N THR A 163 -12.08 -16.27 -2.37
CA THR A 163 -13.00 -17.08 -1.54
C THR A 163 -12.39 -18.39 -1.03
N SER A 164 -11.32 -18.87 -1.67
CA SER A 164 -10.56 -20.06 -1.26
C SER A 164 -9.21 -19.70 -0.62
N ASP A 165 -8.97 -18.43 -0.34
CA ASP A 165 -7.75 -17.96 0.31
C ASP A 165 -7.80 -18.28 1.81
N PHE A 166 -6.65 -18.65 2.39
CA PHE A 166 -6.55 -18.90 3.83
C PHE A 166 -6.84 -17.67 4.68
N SER A 167 -6.67 -16.47 4.13
CA SER A 167 -6.96 -15.19 4.79
C SER A 167 -8.43 -14.77 4.70
N TYR A 168 -9.27 -15.51 3.97
CA TYR A 168 -10.65 -15.10 3.68
C TYR A 168 -11.46 -14.74 4.93
N SER A 169 -11.39 -15.58 5.98
CA SER A 169 -12.10 -15.33 7.23
C SER A 169 -11.58 -14.12 8.01
N TYR A 170 -10.27 -13.87 7.96
CA TYR A 170 -9.67 -12.70 8.61
C TYR A 170 -10.07 -11.41 7.88
N ASP A 171 -9.99 -11.40 6.57
CA ASP A 171 -10.27 -10.21 5.78
C ASP A 171 -11.78 -9.88 5.76
N THR A 172 -12.65 -10.89 5.73
CA THR A 172 -14.11 -10.67 5.83
C THR A 172 -14.50 -10.13 7.20
N ALA A 173 -13.96 -10.68 8.29
CA ALA A 173 -14.21 -10.16 9.64
C ALA A 173 -13.74 -8.71 9.77
N ARG A 174 -12.53 -8.39 9.31
CA ARG A 174 -12.00 -7.02 9.30
C ARG A 174 -12.88 -6.05 8.51
N ALA A 175 -13.40 -6.47 7.36
CA ALA A 175 -14.31 -5.66 6.56
C ALA A 175 -15.63 -5.37 7.29
N GLU A 176 -16.15 -6.35 8.04
CA GLU A 176 -17.34 -6.20 8.87
C GLU A 176 -17.08 -5.25 10.05
N ASP A 177 -15.97 -5.43 10.74
CA ASP A 177 -15.55 -4.58 11.86
C ASP A 177 -15.36 -3.13 11.41
N MET A 178 -14.72 -2.90 10.26
CA MET A 178 -14.54 -1.57 9.71
C MET A 178 -15.88 -0.89 9.40
N ARG A 179 -16.85 -1.64 8.83
CA ARG A 179 -18.19 -1.10 8.55
C ARG A 179 -18.98 -0.80 9.82
N ALA A 180 -18.73 -1.54 10.89
CA ALA A 180 -19.38 -1.38 12.17
C ALA A 180 -18.67 -0.37 13.08
N SER A 181 -17.46 0.05 12.75
CA SER A 181 -16.69 0.99 13.55
C SER A 181 -17.36 2.37 13.62
N ALA A 182 -17.06 3.10 14.69
CA ALA A 182 -17.54 4.47 14.89
C ALA A 182 -16.71 5.52 14.12
N TYR A 183 -15.66 5.08 13.40
CA TYR A 183 -14.70 5.92 12.70
C TYR A 183 -14.92 5.93 11.20
#